data_c201a83137ce0073c8f579dea51ad5d2
#
_entry.id   c201a83137ce0073c8f579dea51ad5d2
#
_cell.length_a   1.000
_cell.length_b   1.000
_cell.length_c   1.000
_cell.angle_alpha   90.00
_cell.angle_beta   90.00
_cell.angle_gamma   90.00
#
_symmetry.space_group_name_H-M   'P 1'
#
loop_
_entity.id
_entity.type
_entity.pdbx_description
1 polymer ?
#
loop_
_entity_poly.entity_id
_entity_poly.type
_entity_poly.pdbx_seq_one_letter_code
_entity_poly.pdbx_strand_id
1 'polypeptide(L)'
;MDANVNIQVSGMNTGHMEKAAWGYMYFILRQIGDWKENAKAVYGMWDALLAPVNTDGNRAIMVEYDIDYPFQYWNAGASWLMVPIFEYWQCFGNRQIPLPEDLAKVCGKQSLDLEQEILRPLLWKTFHFWEQLCTPEYYTDREGQPHYKKGKTALEEGEKYLIIPSY
;
A
#
# COMPACT_ATOMS: atom_id res chain seq x y z
N MET A 1 -2.76 8.20 -9.86
CA MET A 1 -2.69 6.72 -9.87
C MET A 1 -4.00 5.99 -9.61
N ASP A 2 -4.95 6.48 -8.99
CA ASP A 2 -6.22 5.86 -8.59
C ASP A 2 -6.59 4.49 -9.26
N ALA A 3 -7.84 4.14 -9.39
CA ALA A 3 -8.30 2.89 -10.03
C ALA A 3 -7.80 2.69 -11.47
N ASN A 4 -7.38 3.74 -12.16
CA ASN A 4 -7.01 3.68 -13.58
C ASN A 4 -5.79 2.78 -13.85
N VAL A 5 -4.80 2.76 -12.96
CA VAL A 5 -3.60 1.91 -13.14
C VAL A 5 -3.99 0.44 -13.13
N ASN A 6 -4.80 -0.01 -12.18
CA ASN A 6 -5.23 -1.41 -12.13
C ASN A 6 -6.10 -1.80 -13.32
N ILE A 7 -6.95 -0.89 -13.79
CA ILE A 7 -7.75 -1.12 -15.00
C ILE A 7 -6.85 -1.29 -16.21
N GLN A 8 -5.83 -0.44 -16.38
CA GLN A 8 -4.87 -0.51 -17.50
C GLN A 8 -4.08 -1.81 -17.51
N VAL A 9 -3.75 -2.37 -16.34
CA VAL A 9 -2.95 -3.60 -16.24
C VAL A 9 -3.78 -4.86 -16.00
N SER A 10 -5.10 -4.75 -15.90
CA SER A 10 -6.00 -5.87 -15.52
C SER A 10 -5.89 -7.09 -16.43
N GLY A 11 -5.58 -6.90 -17.72
CA GLY A 11 -5.44 -7.99 -18.68
C GLY A 11 -4.07 -8.68 -18.70
N MET A 12 -3.06 -8.16 -18.01
CA MET A 12 -1.69 -8.66 -18.16
C MET A 12 -1.51 -10.10 -17.64
N ASN A 13 -2.17 -10.45 -16.54
CA ASN A 13 -2.07 -11.77 -15.92
C ASN A 13 -2.88 -12.80 -16.70
N THR A 14 -4.14 -12.52 -17.00
CA THR A 14 -5.02 -13.39 -17.79
C THR A 14 -4.57 -13.52 -19.25
N GLY A 15 -3.92 -12.50 -19.79
CA GLY A 15 -3.30 -12.52 -21.11
C GLY A 15 -1.92 -13.19 -21.16
N HIS A 16 -1.44 -13.77 -20.05
CA HIS A 16 -0.11 -14.38 -19.91
C HIS A 16 1.04 -13.43 -20.29
N MET A 17 0.89 -12.14 -20.03
CA MET A 17 1.89 -11.10 -20.34
C MET A 17 2.89 -10.96 -19.19
N GLU A 18 3.63 -12.02 -18.88
CA GLU A 18 4.48 -12.13 -17.70
C GLU A 18 5.49 -10.99 -17.55
N LYS A 19 6.13 -10.58 -18.65
CA LYS A 19 7.07 -9.45 -18.63
C LYS A 19 6.40 -8.10 -18.31
N ALA A 20 5.15 -7.92 -18.73
CA ALA A 20 4.39 -6.72 -18.38
C ALA A 20 4.06 -6.71 -16.88
N ALA A 21 3.69 -7.87 -16.32
CA ALA A 21 3.48 -8.02 -14.89
C ALA A 21 4.74 -7.72 -14.07
N TRP A 22 5.92 -8.17 -14.54
CA TRP A 22 7.19 -7.81 -13.91
C TRP A 22 7.44 -6.30 -13.96
N GLY A 23 7.19 -5.66 -15.11
CA GLY A 23 7.29 -4.21 -15.26
C GLY A 23 6.42 -3.46 -14.26
N TYR A 24 5.19 -3.94 -14.03
CA TYR A 24 4.31 -3.41 -12.99
C TYR A 24 4.88 -3.60 -11.58
N MET A 25 5.40 -4.79 -11.26
CA MET A 25 6.05 -5.05 -9.97
C MET A 25 7.24 -4.11 -9.74
N TYR A 26 8.07 -3.88 -10.77
CA TYR A 26 9.21 -2.96 -10.68
C TYR A 26 8.77 -1.53 -10.42
N PHE A 27 7.67 -1.09 -11.04
CA PHE A 27 7.07 0.20 -10.75
C PHE A 27 6.69 0.32 -9.26
N ILE A 28 6.01 -0.68 -8.70
CA ILE A 28 5.64 -0.71 -7.28
C ILE A 28 6.89 -0.73 -6.38
N LEU A 29 7.85 -1.62 -6.66
CA LEU A 29 9.05 -1.78 -5.84
C LEU A 29 9.89 -0.50 -5.75
N ARG A 30 9.96 0.30 -6.81
CA ARG A 30 10.66 1.58 -6.80
C ARG A 30 10.04 2.62 -5.88
N GLN A 31 8.74 2.52 -5.62
CA GLN A 31 7.99 3.53 -4.87
C GLN A 31 7.84 3.21 -3.37
N ILE A 32 8.16 1.99 -2.94
CA ILE A 32 7.92 1.55 -1.55
C ILE A 32 8.63 2.44 -0.53
N GLY A 33 9.84 2.89 -0.84
CA GLY A 33 10.58 3.81 0.03
C GLY A 33 9.82 5.11 0.28
N ASP A 34 9.34 5.73 -0.78
CA ASP A 34 8.55 6.97 -0.69
C ASP A 34 7.20 6.75 0.01
N TRP A 35 6.53 5.60 -0.24
CA TRP A 35 5.27 5.29 0.45
C TRP A 35 5.45 5.11 1.95
N LYS A 36 6.58 4.60 2.39
CA LYS A 36 6.93 4.53 3.83
C LYS A 36 7.13 5.91 4.43
N GLU A 37 7.88 6.77 3.74
CA GLU A 37 8.09 8.15 4.18
C GLU A 37 6.78 8.95 4.20
N ASN A 38 5.88 8.75 3.23
CA ASN A 38 4.57 9.36 3.21
C ASN A 38 3.74 8.95 4.44
N ALA A 39 3.67 7.65 4.76
CA ALA A 39 2.93 7.16 5.92
C ALA A 39 3.48 7.75 7.23
N LYS A 40 4.79 7.86 7.34
CA LYS A 40 5.47 8.48 8.48
C LYS A 40 5.22 9.98 8.58
N ALA A 41 5.33 10.70 7.46
CA ALA A 41 5.19 12.15 7.43
C ALA A 41 3.75 12.61 7.67
N VAL A 42 2.76 11.89 7.10
CA VAL A 42 1.34 12.29 7.16
C VAL A 42 0.68 11.84 8.47
N TYR A 43 0.92 10.59 8.89
CA TYR A 43 0.23 9.98 10.01
C TYR A 43 1.14 9.59 11.18
N GLY A 44 2.46 9.79 11.08
CA GLY A 44 3.41 9.32 12.09
C GLY A 44 3.54 7.80 12.18
N MET A 45 3.08 7.08 11.15
CA MET A 45 3.07 5.61 11.14
C MET A 45 4.46 5.04 10.87
N TRP A 46 4.74 3.88 11.46
CA TRP A 46 5.97 3.14 11.23
C TRP A 46 5.69 1.87 10.42
N ASP A 47 6.62 1.51 9.53
CA ASP A 47 6.57 0.32 8.66
C ASP A 47 5.23 0.13 7.93
N ALA A 48 4.61 1.23 7.53
CA ALA A 48 3.32 1.31 6.83
C ALA A 48 3.51 1.92 5.44
N LEU A 49 2.53 1.77 4.57
CA LEU A 49 2.56 2.28 3.19
C LEU A 49 1.39 3.23 2.95
N LEU A 50 1.71 4.43 2.48
CA LEU A 50 0.72 5.42 2.03
C LEU A 50 1.05 5.88 0.61
N ALA A 51 0.27 5.42 -0.36
CA ALA A 51 0.42 5.81 -1.75
C ALA A 51 -0.19 7.20 -2.00
N PRO A 52 0.46 8.08 -2.78
CA PRO A 52 -0.17 9.31 -3.26
C PRO A 52 -1.18 8.99 -4.36
N VAL A 53 -2.16 9.87 -4.56
CA VAL A 53 -3.12 9.75 -5.67
C VAL A 53 -2.41 9.93 -7.00
N ASN A 54 -1.49 10.88 -7.09
CA ASN A 54 -0.67 11.15 -8.26
C ASN A 54 0.82 10.94 -7.98
N THR A 55 1.56 10.51 -8.98
CA THR A 55 3.02 10.32 -8.92
C THR A 55 3.65 10.61 -10.28
N ASP A 56 4.93 10.95 -10.30
CA ASP A 56 5.68 11.15 -11.53
C ASP A 56 6.20 9.84 -12.16
N GLY A 57 5.92 8.70 -11.52
CA GLY A 57 6.35 7.38 -11.98
C GLY A 57 7.73 6.95 -11.44
N ASN A 58 8.60 7.88 -11.08
CA ASN A 58 9.90 7.59 -10.46
C ASN A 58 9.87 7.76 -8.94
N ARG A 59 9.14 8.77 -8.48
CA ARG A 59 8.99 9.11 -7.08
C ARG A 59 7.51 9.04 -6.70
N ALA A 60 7.23 8.40 -5.60
CA ALA A 60 5.88 8.30 -5.04
C ALA A 60 5.61 9.39 -4.00
N ILE A 61 6.20 10.53 -4.17
CA ILE A 61 5.84 11.75 -3.46
C ILE A 61 4.68 12.44 -4.18
N MET A 62 3.95 13.25 -3.47
CA MET A 62 2.90 14.06 -4.08
C MET A 62 3.51 15.05 -5.08
N VAL A 63 3.01 15.00 -6.32
CA VAL A 63 3.53 15.82 -7.42
C VAL A 63 2.86 17.19 -7.45
N GLU A 64 1.62 17.27 -7.01
CA GLU A 64 0.81 18.49 -7.05
C GLU A 64 0.20 18.74 -5.68
N TYR A 65 0.42 19.95 -5.18
CA TYR A 65 -0.24 20.45 -3.99
C TYR A 65 -1.14 21.62 -4.37
N ASP A 66 -2.43 21.39 -4.30
CA ASP A 66 -3.45 22.42 -4.41
C ASP A 66 -4.28 22.40 -3.12
N ILE A 67 -4.44 23.57 -2.49
CA ILE A 67 -5.25 23.70 -1.29
C ILE A 67 -6.73 23.37 -1.57
N ASP A 68 -7.16 23.57 -2.80
CA ASP A 68 -8.51 23.26 -3.26
C ASP A 68 -8.68 21.78 -3.68
N TYR A 69 -7.59 21.01 -3.74
CA TYR A 69 -7.59 19.59 -4.05
C TYR A 69 -7.20 18.75 -2.83
N PRO A 70 -8.19 18.29 -2.03
CA PRO A 70 -7.90 17.60 -0.77
C PRO A 70 -7.41 16.16 -0.93
N PHE A 71 -7.46 15.59 -2.13
CA PHE A 71 -7.17 14.18 -2.39
C PHE A 71 -5.70 13.95 -2.73
N GLN A 72 -4.80 14.25 -1.81
CA GLN A 72 -3.36 14.14 -2.04
C GLN A 72 -2.87 12.71 -1.86
N TYR A 73 -3.39 12.01 -0.87
CA TYR A 73 -3.05 10.64 -0.54
C TYR A 73 -4.28 9.74 -0.56
N TRP A 74 -4.05 8.49 -0.88
CA TRP A 74 -5.09 7.47 -0.96
C TRP A 74 -4.85 6.36 0.06
N ASN A 75 -5.61 6.35 1.16
CA ASN A 75 -5.44 5.39 2.25
C ASN A 75 -5.51 3.93 1.78
N ALA A 76 -6.41 3.60 0.86
CA ALA A 76 -6.50 2.26 0.27
C ALA A 76 -5.52 2.01 -0.89
N GLY A 77 -4.77 3.03 -1.32
CA GLY A 77 -3.98 2.99 -2.54
C GLY A 77 -2.94 1.90 -2.58
N ALA A 78 -2.15 1.77 -1.51
CA ALA A 78 -1.13 0.72 -1.44
C ALA A 78 -1.74 -0.69 -1.52
N SER A 79 -2.84 -0.94 -0.79
CA SER A 79 -3.56 -2.22 -0.84
C SER A 79 -4.12 -2.51 -2.23
N TRP A 80 -4.73 -1.50 -2.85
CA TRP A 80 -5.31 -1.61 -4.20
C TRP A 80 -4.26 -1.90 -5.26
N LEU A 81 -3.12 -1.21 -5.20
CA LEU A 81 -2.02 -1.39 -6.15
C LEU A 81 -1.31 -2.74 -6.02
N MET A 82 -1.52 -3.48 -4.93
CA MET A 82 -1.01 -4.84 -4.78
C MET A 82 -1.87 -5.91 -5.47
N VAL A 83 -3.12 -5.62 -5.79
CA VAL A 83 -4.05 -6.59 -6.38
C VAL A 83 -3.48 -7.27 -7.63
N PRO A 84 -2.90 -6.55 -8.62
CA PRO A 84 -2.33 -7.20 -9.81
C PRO A 84 -1.13 -8.11 -9.50
N ILE A 85 -0.37 -7.84 -8.43
CA ILE A 85 0.75 -8.70 -7.99
C ILE A 85 0.20 -10.00 -7.37
N PHE A 86 -0.86 -9.88 -6.57
CA PHE A 86 -1.54 -11.04 -6.00
C PHE A 86 -2.20 -11.91 -7.08
N GLU A 87 -2.85 -11.29 -8.06
CA GLU A 87 -3.41 -11.99 -9.24
C GLU A 87 -2.32 -12.72 -10.03
N TYR A 88 -1.14 -12.09 -10.20
CA TYR A 88 0.00 -12.76 -10.82
C TYR A 88 0.39 -14.04 -10.05
N TRP A 89 0.48 -13.98 -8.73
CA TRP A 89 0.74 -15.14 -7.91
C TRP A 89 -0.33 -16.22 -8.08
N GLN A 90 -1.60 -15.85 -8.17
CA GLN A 90 -2.70 -16.80 -8.42
C GLN A 90 -2.60 -17.46 -9.80
N CYS A 91 -2.21 -16.71 -10.83
CA CYS A 91 -2.10 -17.21 -12.21
C CYS A 91 -0.85 -18.06 -12.44
N PHE A 92 0.27 -17.70 -11.82
CA PHE A 92 1.58 -18.29 -12.15
C PHE A 92 2.25 -19.04 -10.98
N GLY A 93 1.71 -18.95 -9.77
CA GLY A 93 2.32 -19.51 -8.56
C GLY A 93 3.51 -18.71 -8.07
N ASN A 94 4.20 -19.24 -7.05
CA ASN A 94 5.42 -18.61 -6.54
C ASN A 94 6.57 -18.77 -7.54
N ARG A 95 7.28 -17.67 -7.80
CA ARG A 95 8.39 -17.62 -8.77
C ARG A 95 9.48 -16.67 -8.32
N GLN A 96 10.68 -16.86 -8.88
CA GLN A 96 11.76 -15.88 -8.83
C GLN A 96 11.50 -14.79 -9.86
N ILE A 97 11.36 -13.56 -9.40
CA ILE A 97 11.16 -12.38 -10.24
C ILE A 97 12.54 -11.76 -10.50
N PRO A 98 13.03 -11.81 -11.75
CA PRO A 98 14.31 -11.19 -12.08
C PRO A 98 14.22 -9.69 -11.87
N LEU A 99 15.28 -9.06 -11.41
CA LEU A 99 15.32 -7.61 -11.17
C LEU A 99 16.09 -6.88 -12.27
N PRO A 100 15.63 -5.70 -12.69
CA PRO A 100 16.43 -4.81 -13.50
C PRO A 100 17.62 -4.28 -12.67
N GLU A 101 18.67 -3.81 -13.34
CA GLU A 101 19.95 -3.45 -12.73
C GLU A 101 19.82 -2.48 -11.54
N ASP A 102 18.98 -1.45 -11.69
CA ASP A 102 18.73 -0.45 -10.65
C ASP A 102 18.15 -1.09 -9.36
N LEU A 103 17.14 -1.92 -9.48
CA LEU A 103 16.55 -2.63 -8.35
C LEU A 103 17.47 -3.71 -7.80
N ALA A 104 18.17 -4.44 -8.67
CA ALA A 104 19.16 -5.43 -8.27
C ALA A 104 20.27 -4.81 -7.40
N LYS A 105 20.72 -3.62 -7.76
CA LYS A 105 21.71 -2.86 -6.99
C LYS A 105 21.19 -2.43 -5.61
N VAL A 106 19.93 -1.95 -5.56
CA VAL A 106 19.31 -1.52 -4.30
C VAL A 106 19.03 -2.71 -3.38
N CYS A 107 18.52 -3.81 -3.93
CA CYS A 107 18.17 -5.01 -3.16
C CYS A 107 19.39 -5.90 -2.83
N GLY A 108 20.51 -5.71 -3.51
CA GLY A 108 21.68 -6.60 -3.39
C GLY A 108 21.45 -8.02 -3.95
N LYS A 109 20.46 -8.20 -4.83
CA LYS A 109 20.04 -9.49 -5.40
C LYS A 109 19.68 -9.35 -6.87
N GLN A 110 19.85 -10.43 -7.65
CA GLN A 110 19.47 -10.46 -9.07
C GLN A 110 17.99 -10.83 -9.30
N SER A 111 17.37 -11.44 -8.31
CA SER A 111 15.94 -11.80 -8.31
C SER A 111 15.38 -11.76 -6.90
N LEU A 112 14.06 -11.66 -6.78
CA LEU A 112 13.31 -11.78 -5.53
C LEU A 112 12.32 -12.93 -5.62
N ASP A 113 12.16 -13.66 -4.52
CA ASP A 113 11.07 -14.62 -4.36
C ASP A 113 9.74 -13.83 -4.24
N LEU A 114 8.79 -14.15 -5.15
CA LEU A 114 7.53 -13.42 -5.23
C LEU A 114 6.76 -13.43 -3.92
N GLU A 115 6.65 -14.59 -3.28
CA GLU A 115 5.87 -14.74 -2.06
C GLU A 115 6.60 -14.16 -0.85
N GLN A 116 7.85 -14.57 -0.64
CA GLN A 116 8.57 -14.26 0.60
C GLN A 116 9.16 -12.84 0.62
N GLU A 117 9.55 -12.31 -0.55
CA GLU A 117 10.32 -11.07 -0.62
C GLU A 117 9.54 -9.91 -1.27
N ILE A 118 8.41 -10.21 -1.95
CA ILE A 118 7.54 -9.18 -2.53
C ILE A 118 6.19 -9.15 -1.83
N LEU A 119 5.36 -10.20 -1.97
CA LEU A 119 3.98 -10.19 -1.49
C LEU A 119 3.88 -10.09 0.04
N ARG A 120 4.56 -10.96 0.78
CA ARG A 120 4.47 -10.95 2.25
C ARG A 120 4.90 -9.61 2.87
N PRO A 121 6.05 -9.03 2.50
CA PRO A 121 6.45 -7.73 3.04
C PRO A 121 5.49 -6.60 2.70
N LEU A 122 4.92 -6.59 1.48
CA LEU A 122 3.96 -5.58 1.07
C LEU A 122 2.63 -5.74 1.80
N LEU A 123 2.10 -6.97 1.90
CA LEU A 123 0.87 -7.26 2.66
C LEU A 123 1.03 -6.87 4.14
N TRP A 124 2.17 -7.21 4.74
CA TRP A 124 2.45 -6.86 6.13
C TRP A 124 2.44 -5.35 6.37
N LYS A 125 3.08 -4.58 5.48
CA LYS A 125 3.12 -3.12 5.58
C LYS A 125 1.76 -2.47 5.31
N THR A 126 0.96 -3.01 4.42
CA THR A 126 -0.42 -2.54 4.21
C THR A 126 -1.32 -2.90 5.40
N PHE A 127 -1.12 -4.07 6.02
CA PHE A 127 -1.81 -4.44 7.25
C PHE A 127 -1.44 -3.48 8.40
N HIS A 128 -0.15 -3.19 8.60
CA HIS A 128 0.33 -2.23 9.59
C HIS A 128 -0.26 -0.83 9.38
N PHE A 129 -0.44 -0.40 8.13
CA PHE A 129 -1.11 0.87 7.84
C PHE A 129 -2.53 0.87 8.43
N TRP A 130 -3.33 -0.14 8.12
CA TRP A 130 -4.71 -0.23 8.59
C TRP A 130 -4.80 -0.45 10.10
N GLU A 131 -3.92 -1.26 10.66
CA GLU A 131 -3.83 -1.45 12.10
C GLU A 131 -3.59 -0.12 12.83
N GLN A 132 -2.61 0.66 12.39
CA GLN A 132 -2.29 1.95 12.98
C GLN A 132 -3.37 3.01 12.71
N LEU A 133 -3.97 3.01 11.52
CA LEU A 133 -5.07 3.93 11.19
C LEU A 133 -6.31 3.67 12.04
N CYS A 134 -6.65 2.39 12.28
CA CYS A 134 -7.87 2.01 12.98
C CYS A 134 -7.73 1.98 14.50
N THR A 135 -6.50 1.86 15.03
CA THR A 135 -6.29 1.64 16.45
C THR A 135 -6.05 2.87 17.32
N PRO A 136 -5.55 4.04 16.86
CA PRO A 136 -4.91 4.93 17.83
C PRO A 136 -5.82 5.90 18.55
N GLU A 137 -6.82 6.49 17.94
CA GLU A 137 -7.37 7.71 18.54
C GLU A 137 -8.82 7.60 19.03
N TYR A 138 -9.69 6.96 18.26
CA TYR A 138 -11.11 6.93 18.59
C TYR A 138 -11.73 5.54 18.44
N TYR A 139 -12.72 5.24 19.26
CA TYR A 139 -13.59 4.08 19.14
C TYR A 139 -15.03 4.50 19.40
N THR A 140 -15.98 3.69 18.96
CA THR A 140 -17.38 3.84 19.34
C THR A 140 -17.71 2.84 20.44
N ASP A 141 -18.47 3.28 21.44
CA ASP A 141 -19.02 2.39 22.46
C ASP A 141 -20.18 1.53 21.90
N ARG A 142 -20.84 0.79 22.78
CA ARG A 142 -21.97 -0.11 22.42
C ARG A 142 -23.16 0.67 21.90
N GLU A 143 -23.34 1.90 22.31
CA GLU A 143 -24.40 2.83 21.92
C GLU A 143 -24.03 3.61 20.65
N GLY A 144 -22.81 3.40 20.12
CA GLY A 144 -22.31 4.07 18.92
C GLY A 144 -21.76 5.49 19.17
N GLN A 145 -21.53 5.87 20.43
CA GLN A 145 -20.95 7.19 20.74
C GLN A 145 -19.44 7.16 20.58
N PRO A 146 -18.83 8.20 20.00
CA PRO A 146 -17.39 8.27 19.81
C PRO A 146 -16.65 8.63 21.11
N HIS A 147 -15.59 7.92 21.40
CA HIS A 147 -14.70 8.15 22.55
C HIS A 147 -13.25 8.21 22.14
N TYR A 148 -12.46 9.04 22.84
CA TYR A 148 -11.02 9.11 22.65
C TYR A 148 -10.32 7.94 23.35
N LYS A 149 -9.46 7.24 22.64
CA LYS A 149 -8.87 5.96 23.08
C LYS A 149 -7.69 6.09 24.04
N LYS A 150 -7.38 7.24 24.60
CA LYS A 150 -6.20 7.44 25.45
C LYS A 150 -6.10 6.38 26.57
N GLY A 151 -5.04 5.56 26.51
CA GLY A 151 -4.79 4.50 27.49
C GLY A 151 -5.56 3.19 27.30
N LYS A 152 -6.41 3.11 26.26
CA LYS A 152 -7.15 1.87 25.94
C LYS A 152 -6.36 1.05 24.91
N THR A 153 -5.97 -0.15 25.28
CA THR A 153 -5.13 -1.04 24.45
C THR A 153 -5.93 -2.06 23.65
N ALA A 154 -7.19 -2.32 24.05
CA ALA A 154 -8.08 -3.25 23.36
C ALA A 154 -9.52 -2.75 23.41
N LEU A 155 -10.34 -3.17 22.45
CA LEU A 155 -11.78 -2.94 22.47
C LEU A 155 -12.48 -4.00 23.31
N GLU A 156 -13.55 -3.59 23.97
CA GLU A 156 -14.48 -4.49 24.64
C GLU A 156 -15.54 -5.02 23.67
N GLU A 157 -16.28 -6.04 24.09
CA GLU A 157 -17.37 -6.58 23.29
C GLU A 157 -18.42 -5.51 22.98
N GLY A 158 -18.74 -5.34 21.69
CA GLY A 158 -19.68 -4.34 21.19
C GLY A 158 -19.09 -2.98 20.85
N GLU A 159 -17.83 -2.70 21.21
CA GLU A 159 -17.12 -1.51 20.77
C GLU A 159 -16.53 -1.70 19.37
N LYS A 160 -16.38 -0.60 18.63
CA LYS A 160 -15.82 -0.62 17.26
C LYS A 160 -14.81 0.49 17.10
N TYR A 161 -13.71 0.21 16.38
CA TYR A 161 -12.79 1.27 15.96
C TYR A 161 -13.50 2.28 15.09
N LEU A 162 -13.29 3.57 15.37
CA LEU A 162 -13.77 4.66 14.54
C LEU A 162 -12.66 5.06 13.58
N ILE A 163 -12.89 4.81 12.29
CA ILE A 163 -12.02 5.32 11.24
C ILE A 163 -12.51 6.73 10.93
N ILE A 164 -11.64 7.70 11.17
CA ILE A 164 -11.89 9.08 10.74
C ILE A 164 -11.37 9.16 9.30
N PRO A 165 -12.26 9.35 8.30
CA PRO A 165 -11.78 9.54 6.93
C PRO A 165 -10.92 10.81 6.91
N SER A 166 -9.72 10.70 6.36
CA SER A 166 -8.92 11.87 6.00
C SER A 166 -9.53 12.48 4.73
N TYR A 167 -10.06 13.65 4.86
CA TYR A 167 -10.47 14.48 3.73
C TYR A 167 -9.34 15.44 3.39
#